data_9514331b2f00e6509d8027ba7e8e2f88
#
_entry.id   9514331b2f00e6509d8027ba7e8e2f88
#
_cell.length_a   1.000
_cell.length_b   1.000
_cell.length_c   1.000
_cell.angle_alpha   90.00
_cell.angle_beta   90.00
_cell.angle_gamma   90.00
#
_symmetry.space_group_name_H-M   'P 1'
#
loop_
_entity.id
_entity.type
_entity.pdbx_description
1 polymer ?
#
loop_
_entity_poly.entity_id
_entity_poly.type
_entity_poly.pdbx_seq_one_letter_code
_entity_poly.pdbx_strand_id
1 'polypeptide(L)'
;MLAGVAAELPAAAQGAATTASVTVHPGILAFVNVTPTTTLSFPATTLNGTNQTVTAALVFDVADATGSGAGWNVSATSTPFTSGSHSLPDTATTIQSAPSLVCDILPIGCTLASTLIGYPYTLPAGSTPPSPTPIFDAAPGTGLGDQSFTTTWTLAIPANAVASATPYTSTWTFSLGSGP
;
A
#
# COMPACT_ATOMS: atom_id res chain seq x y z
N MET A 1 22.24 -66.58 -56.18
CA MET A 1 22.37 -65.13 -56.01
C MET A 1 21.63 -64.76 -54.73
N LEU A 2 22.37 -64.47 -53.60
CA LEU A 2 21.79 -63.95 -52.40
C LEU A 2 21.93 -62.40 -52.48
N ALA A 3 20.79 -61.73 -52.50
CA ALA A 3 20.77 -60.26 -52.37
C ALA A 3 20.85 -59.91 -50.87
N GLY A 4 21.94 -59.30 -50.50
CA GLY A 4 22.11 -58.74 -49.12
C GLY A 4 21.31 -57.47 -48.97
N VAL A 5 20.40 -57.45 -48.02
CA VAL A 5 19.69 -56.26 -47.61
C VAL A 5 20.61 -55.52 -46.62
N ALA A 6 21.15 -54.38 -47.04
CA ALA A 6 21.84 -53.48 -46.15
C ALA A 6 20.82 -52.78 -45.25
N ALA A 7 20.88 -53.03 -43.96
CA ALA A 7 20.08 -52.29 -42.98
C ALA A 7 20.71 -50.91 -42.77
N GLU A 8 20.01 -49.84 -43.12
CA GLU A 8 20.39 -48.48 -42.82
C GLU A 8 20.25 -48.22 -41.29
N LEU A 9 21.34 -47.86 -40.64
CA LEU A 9 21.28 -47.43 -39.24
C LEU A 9 20.62 -46.05 -39.15
N PRO A 10 19.68 -45.87 -38.23
CA PRO A 10 19.06 -44.54 -38.04
C PRO A 10 20.12 -43.51 -37.67
N ALA A 11 20.11 -42.39 -38.39
CA ALA A 11 20.97 -41.24 -38.06
C ALA A 11 20.67 -40.76 -36.64
N ALA A 12 21.69 -40.74 -35.81
CA ALA A 12 21.57 -40.18 -34.43
C ALA A 12 21.24 -38.70 -34.53
N ALA A 13 20.14 -38.29 -33.89
CA ALA A 13 19.82 -36.86 -33.75
C ALA A 13 20.89 -36.16 -32.90
N GLN A 14 21.60 -35.22 -33.50
CA GLN A 14 22.55 -34.38 -32.76
C GLN A 14 21.80 -33.23 -32.14
N GLY A 15 21.70 -33.19 -30.79
CA GLY A 15 21.24 -32.04 -30.03
C GLY A 15 22.38 -31.03 -29.88
N ALA A 16 22.09 -29.77 -30.20
CA ALA A 16 22.97 -28.64 -29.89
C ALA A 16 22.38 -27.84 -28.74
N ALA A 17 23.18 -27.50 -27.72
CA ALA A 17 22.77 -26.63 -26.60
C ALA A 17 23.39 -25.26 -26.80
N THR A 18 22.63 -24.20 -26.50
CA THR A 18 23.14 -22.83 -26.44
C THR A 18 22.82 -22.25 -25.08
N THR A 19 23.65 -21.34 -24.57
CA THR A 19 23.42 -20.61 -23.33
C THR A 19 22.87 -19.22 -23.68
N ALA A 20 21.69 -18.87 -23.13
CA ALA A 20 21.15 -17.53 -23.19
C ALA A 20 21.32 -16.87 -21.80
N SER A 21 21.69 -15.59 -21.77
CA SER A 21 21.86 -14.83 -20.55
C SER A 21 21.23 -13.45 -20.69
N VAL A 22 20.73 -12.90 -19.54
CA VAL A 22 20.24 -11.54 -19.42
C VAL A 22 20.72 -10.99 -18.07
N THR A 23 21.04 -9.69 -18.02
CA THR A 23 21.34 -8.99 -16.77
C THR A 23 20.13 -8.14 -16.40
N VAL A 24 19.62 -8.29 -15.16
CA VAL A 24 18.51 -7.51 -14.62
C VAL A 24 19.10 -6.52 -13.60
N HIS A 25 18.83 -5.23 -13.79
CA HIS A 25 19.27 -4.18 -12.87
C HIS A 25 18.13 -3.79 -11.94
N PRO A 26 18.43 -3.41 -10.67
CA PRO A 26 17.41 -2.94 -9.73
C PRO A 26 16.85 -1.59 -10.17
N GLY A 27 15.55 -1.40 -9.97
CA GLY A 27 14.86 -0.12 -10.01
C GLY A 27 14.76 0.51 -8.62
N ILE A 28 13.69 1.28 -8.38
CA ILE A 28 13.45 1.99 -7.12
C ILE A 28 12.18 1.52 -6.43
N LEU A 29 12.08 1.82 -5.12
CA LEU A 29 10.85 1.77 -4.35
C LEU A 29 10.27 3.19 -4.29
N ALA A 30 9.03 3.39 -4.72
CA ALA A 30 8.42 4.72 -4.79
C ALA A 30 6.89 4.67 -4.69
N PHE A 31 6.28 5.78 -4.23
CA PHE A 31 4.89 6.08 -4.57
C PHE A 31 4.85 6.50 -6.04
N VAL A 32 3.92 5.91 -6.79
CA VAL A 32 3.78 6.12 -8.24
C VAL A 32 2.32 6.45 -8.58
N ASN A 33 2.05 6.92 -9.80
CA ASN A 33 0.71 7.21 -10.34
C ASN A 33 -0.20 8.00 -9.38
N VAL A 34 -0.74 7.37 -8.34
CA VAL A 34 -1.54 7.99 -7.28
C VAL A 34 -0.71 8.05 -6.00
N THR A 35 -0.30 9.24 -5.61
CA THR A 35 0.46 9.46 -4.37
C THR A 35 -0.48 9.82 -3.21
N PRO A 36 -0.13 9.53 -1.94
CA PRO A 36 -1.00 9.86 -0.80
C PRO A 36 -1.06 11.36 -0.46
N THR A 37 -0.72 12.23 -1.43
CA THR A 37 -0.77 13.70 -1.29
C THR A 37 -2.13 14.28 -1.67
N THR A 38 -3.08 13.47 -2.12
CA THR A 38 -4.44 13.91 -2.44
C THR A 38 -5.22 14.26 -1.18
N THR A 39 -6.12 15.26 -1.28
CA THR A 39 -6.98 15.64 -0.15
C THR A 39 -7.94 14.50 0.18
N LEU A 40 -7.89 14.01 1.44
CA LEU A 40 -8.87 13.09 1.97
C LEU A 40 -10.01 13.89 2.61
N SER A 41 -11.23 13.77 2.07
CA SER A 41 -12.41 14.46 2.58
C SER A 41 -13.36 13.47 3.25
N PHE A 42 -13.64 13.69 4.53
CA PHE A 42 -14.71 12.98 5.24
C PHE A 42 -16.06 13.66 4.97
N PRO A 43 -17.16 12.89 4.88
CA PRO A 43 -18.49 13.46 4.73
C PRO A 43 -18.83 14.39 5.90
N ALA A 44 -19.58 15.46 5.60
CA ALA A 44 -20.13 16.31 6.65
C ALA A 44 -21.15 15.52 7.50
N THR A 45 -21.16 15.80 8.81
CA THR A 45 -22.14 15.21 9.73
C THR A 45 -22.79 16.30 10.57
N THR A 46 -24.01 16.01 11.04
CA THR A 46 -24.77 16.88 11.95
C THR A 46 -24.75 16.25 13.33
N LEU A 47 -24.33 17.03 14.35
CA LEU A 47 -24.31 16.55 15.73
C LEU A 47 -25.73 16.24 16.20
N ASN A 48 -25.91 15.08 16.83
CA ASN A 48 -27.19 14.58 17.32
C ASN A 48 -27.18 14.21 18.81
N GLY A 49 -26.12 14.64 19.54
CA GLY A 49 -25.94 14.35 20.97
C GLY A 49 -25.37 12.96 21.28
N THR A 50 -24.99 12.17 20.25
CA THR A 50 -24.31 10.88 20.41
C THR A 50 -22.96 10.88 19.69
N ASN A 51 -22.09 9.94 20.03
CA ASN A 51 -20.85 9.71 19.28
C ASN A 51 -21.20 9.25 17.87
N GLN A 52 -20.52 9.82 16.89
CA GLN A 52 -20.74 9.53 15.47
C GLN A 52 -19.41 9.13 14.82
N THR A 53 -19.49 8.50 13.67
CA THR A 53 -18.34 8.18 12.83
C THR A 53 -18.65 8.49 11.39
N VAL A 54 -17.64 8.99 10.67
CA VAL A 54 -17.66 9.14 9.21
C VAL A 54 -16.49 8.40 8.61
N THR A 55 -16.63 7.96 7.36
CA THR A 55 -15.58 7.20 6.67
C THR A 55 -15.20 7.85 5.36
N ALA A 56 -13.95 7.69 4.98
CA ALA A 56 -13.44 8.12 3.68
C ALA A 56 -12.39 7.11 3.18
N ALA A 57 -12.32 6.93 1.87
CA ALA A 57 -11.32 6.08 1.23
C ALA A 57 -10.14 6.92 0.77
N LEU A 58 -8.93 6.41 0.99
CA LEU A 58 -7.69 6.94 0.43
C LEU A 58 -7.09 5.86 -0.47
N VAL A 59 -6.75 6.24 -1.71
CA VAL A 59 -6.08 5.39 -2.68
C VAL A 59 -4.67 5.93 -2.89
N PHE A 60 -3.69 5.05 -2.97
CA PHE A 60 -2.32 5.36 -3.38
C PHE A 60 -1.65 4.13 -3.97
N ASP A 61 -0.62 4.35 -4.79
CA ASP A 61 0.09 3.29 -5.48
C ASP A 61 1.53 3.21 -5.00
N VAL A 62 2.03 1.98 -4.82
CA VAL A 62 3.42 1.68 -4.47
C VAL A 62 4.01 0.76 -5.52
N ALA A 63 5.14 1.17 -6.11
CA ALA A 63 5.94 0.32 -6.97
C ALA A 63 7.23 -0.09 -6.26
N ASP A 64 7.40 -1.40 -6.06
CA ASP A 64 8.70 -1.98 -5.69
C ASP A 64 9.33 -2.63 -6.94
N ALA A 65 10.23 -1.87 -7.57
CA ALA A 65 11.05 -2.34 -8.67
C ALA A 65 12.48 -2.68 -8.24
N THR A 66 12.77 -2.73 -6.94
CA THR A 66 14.13 -2.97 -6.43
C THR A 66 14.62 -4.37 -6.74
N GLY A 67 13.71 -5.34 -6.85
CA GLY A 67 14.07 -6.76 -7.05
C GLY A 67 14.74 -7.38 -5.82
N SER A 68 14.81 -6.68 -4.68
CA SER A 68 15.47 -7.14 -3.47
C SER A 68 14.68 -8.21 -2.72
N GLY A 69 13.36 -8.15 -2.80
CA GLY A 69 12.46 -8.98 -2.00
C GLY A 69 12.53 -8.70 -0.50
N ALA A 70 13.09 -7.56 -0.08
CA ALA A 70 13.21 -7.20 1.34
C ALA A 70 11.87 -6.83 1.99
N GLY A 71 10.85 -6.55 1.18
CA GLY A 71 9.62 -5.92 1.62
C GLY A 71 9.78 -4.41 1.79
N TRP A 72 8.72 -3.75 2.25
CA TRP A 72 8.68 -2.30 2.48
C TRP A 72 7.54 -1.95 3.44
N ASN A 73 7.53 -0.71 3.93
CA ASN A 73 6.44 -0.21 4.75
C ASN A 73 6.00 1.19 4.32
N VAL A 74 4.71 1.48 4.52
CA VAL A 74 4.15 2.83 4.52
C VAL A 74 3.91 3.22 5.96
N SER A 75 4.58 4.27 6.39
CA SER A 75 4.42 4.86 7.72
C SER A 75 3.66 6.18 7.61
N ALA A 76 2.89 6.51 8.64
CA ALA A 76 2.14 7.76 8.70
C ALA A 76 2.14 8.39 10.09
N THR A 77 1.91 9.70 10.10
CA THR A 77 1.66 10.52 11.29
C THR A 77 0.74 11.67 10.93
N SER A 78 0.12 12.30 11.92
CA SER A 78 -0.81 13.40 11.67
C SER A 78 -0.80 14.47 12.77
N THR A 79 -1.41 15.64 12.45
CA THR A 79 -1.92 16.55 13.47
C THR A 79 -3.34 16.17 13.87
N PRO A 80 -3.87 16.58 15.04
CA PRO A 80 -5.28 16.44 15.36
C PRO A 80 -6.15 17.18 14.34
N PHE A 81 -7.39 16.76 14.19
CA PHE A 81 -8.39 17.53 13.46
C PHE A 81 -8.78 18.76 14.27
N THR A 82 -8.50 19.95 13.75
CA THR A 82 -8.75 21.23 14.44
C THR A 82 -9.57 22.19 13.60
N SER A 83 -10.39 23.02 14.27
CA SER A 83 -11.11 24.15 13.69
C SER A 83 -11.11 25.31 14.68
N GLY A 84 -10.34 26.35 14.41
CA GLY A 84 -10.06 27.43 15.36
C GLY A 84 -9.40 26.91 16.64
N SER A 85 -10.06 27.12 17.79
CA SER A 85 -9.59 26.61 19.09
C SER A 85 -10.13 25.23 19.45
N HIS A 86 -10.96 24.63 18.60
CA HIS A 86 -11.57 23.31 18.83
C HIS A 86 -10.75 22.20 18.21
N SER A 87 -10.66 21.06 18.90
CA SER A 87 -9.93 19.89 18.43
C SER A 87 -10.75 18.62 18.65
N LEU A 88 -10.66 17.68 17.72
CA LEU A 88 -11.07 16.30 17.97
C LEU A 88 -9.95 15.56 18.69
N PRO A 89 -10.26 14.42 19.35
CA PRO A 89 -9.25 13.61 20.03
C PRO A 89 -8.10 13.18 19.10
N ASP A 90 -6.89 13.07 19.63
CA ASP A 90 -5.72 12.59 18.88
C ASP A 90 -5.89 11.13 18.39
N THR A 91 -6.82 10.39 18.99
CA THR A 91 -7.19 9.02 18.62
C THR A 91 -8.40 8.93 17.70
N ALA A 92 -8.87 10.06 17.13
CA ALA A 92 -10.12 10.09 16.36
C ALA A 92 -10.05 9.30 15.06
N THR A 93 -8.84 9.11 14.49
CA THR A 93 -8.67 8.52 13.15
C THR A 93 -8.17 7.09 13.24
N THR A 94 -8.86 6.17 12.55
CA THR A 94 -8.56 4.73 12.60
C THR A 94 -8.72 4.09 11.22
N ILE A 95 -7.82 3.16 10.88
CA ILE A 95 -8.00 2.20 9.78
C ILE A 95 -8.64 0.96 10.39
N GLN A 96 -9.84 0.57 9.91
CA GLN A 96 -10.61 -0.53 10.52
C GLN A 96 -10.14 -1.91 10.08
N SER A 97 -9.60 -2.03 8.88
CA SER A 97 -9.17 -3.29 8.28
C SER A 97 -7.94 -3.09 7.41
N ALA A 98 -7.26 -4.18 7.09
CA ALA A 98 -6.18 -4.16 6.11
C ALA A 98 -6.65 -3.51 4.80
N PRO A 99 -5.80 -2.73 4.11
CA PRO A 99 -6.09 -2.19 2.78
C PRO A 99 -6.45 -3.29 1.79
N SER A 100 -7.31 -2.97 0.83
CA SER A 100 -7.49 -3.81 -0.35
C SER A 100 -6.40 -3.48 -1.38
N LEU A 101 -5.93 -4.52 -2.07
CA LEU A 101 -4.77 -4.46 -2.96
C LEU A 101 -5.14 -4.98 -4.34
N VAL A 102 -4.65 -4.32 -5.38
CA VAL A 102 -4.70 -4.81 -6.76
C VAL A 102 -3.37 -4.54 -7.46
N CYS A 103 -2.98 -5.43 -8.39
CA CYS A 103 -1.85 -5.15 -9.28
C CYS A 103 -2.28 -4.17 -10.36
N ASP A 104 -1.53 -3.09 -10.56
CA ASP A 104 -1.86 -2.09 -11.58
C ASP A 104 -1.41 -2.49 -12.98
N ILE A 105 -0.43 -3.36 -13.09
CA ILE A 105 0.12 -3.80 -14.39
C ILE A 105 -0.40 -5.19 -14.75
N LEU A 106 -1.32 -5.23 -15.71
CA LEU A 106 -1.79 -6.47 -16.34
C LEU A 106 -1.22 -6.55 -17.78
N PRO A 107 -0.79 -7.74 -18.28
CA PRO A 107 -0.93 -9.08 -17.69
C PRO A 107 0.30 -9.57 -16.91
N ILE A 108 1.34 -8.75 -16.71
CA ILE A 108 2.63 -9.21 -16.17
C ILE A 108 2.55 -9.44 -14.64
N GLY A 109 1.52 -8.91 -13.99
CA GLY A 109 1.26 -9.16 -12.58
C GLY A 109 2.29 -8.56 -11.63
N CYS A 110 1.92 -8.56 -10.37
CA CYS A 110 2.79 -8.23 -9.24
C CYS A 110 2.71 -9.36 -8.23
N THR A 111 3.57 -9.37 -7.23
CA THR A 111 3.38 -10.18 -6.02
C THR A 111 2.72 -9.30 -4.97
N LEU A 112 1.42 -9.49 -4.71
CA LEU A 112 0.67 -8.66 -3.78
C LEU A 112 1.35 -8.60 -2.41
N ALA A 113 1.37 -7.41 -1.82
CA ALA A 113 1.90 -7.21 -0.48
C ALA A 113 1.07 -7.99 0.56
N SER A 114 1.75 -8.48 1.59
CA SER A 114 1.13 -9.15 2.73
C SER A 114 1.55 -8.42 3.99
N THR A 115 0.59 -7.79 4.67
CA THR A 115 0.85 -7.02 5.89
C THR A 115 0.87 -7.91 7.13
N LEU A 116 1.75 -7.58 8.06
CA LEU A 116 1.82 -8.16 9.41
C LEU A 116 1.17 -7.24 10.45
N ILE A 117 0.74 -6.05 10.04
CA ILE A 117 0.12 -5.06 10.94
C ILE A 117 -1.29 -5.51 11.33
N GLY A 118 -1.58 -5.47 12.63
CA GLY A 118 -2.91 -5.75 13.16
C GLY A 118 -3.86 -4.56 13.00
N TYR A 119 -5.10 -4.83 12.62
CA TYR A 119 -6.17 -3.84 12.55
C TYR A 119 -7.29 -4.17 13.56
N PRO A 120 -8.05 -3.18 14.06
CA PRO A 120 -8.02 -1.74 13.70
C PRO A 120 -6.74 -1.05 14.15
N TYR A 121 -6.29 -0.05 13.38
CA TYR A 121 -5.06 0.70 13.63
C TYR A 121 -5.38 2.19 13.77
N THR A 122 -5.02 2.79 14.91
CA THR A 122 -5.22 4.23 15.16
C THR A 122 -4.02 5.03 14.66
N LEU A 123 -4.26 6.02 13.79
CA LEU A 123 -3.21 6.89 13.28
C LEU A 123 -2.70 7.79 14.42
N PRO A 124 -1.39 7.80 14.70
CA PRO A 124 -0.82 8.71 15.71
C PRO A 124 -1.02 10.17 15.31
N ALA A 125 -1.53 10.97 16.25
CA ALA A 125 -1.72 12.41 16.07
C ALA A 125 -1.21 13.18 17.28
N GLY A 126 -0.80 14.41 17.04
CA GLY A 126 -0.37 15.34 18.09
C GLY A 126 -0.17 16.76 17.55
N SER A 127 -0.27 17.79 18.39
CA SER A 127 -0.05 19.19 17.99
C SER A 127 1.35 19.39 17.39
N THR A 128 2.34 18.65 17.88
CA THR A 128 3.57 18.32 17.18
C THR A 128 3.40 16.88 16.71
N PRO A 129 3.39 16.62 15.40
CA PRO A 129 3.18 15.25 14.90
C PRO A 129 4.17 14.28 15.55
N PRO A 130 3.72 13.15 16.11
CA PRO A 130 4.62 12.14 16.65
C PRO A 130 5.44 11.48 15.53
N SER A 131 6.44 10.68 15.89
CA SER A 131 7.19 9.91 14.91
C SER A 131 6.25 9.06 14.07
N PRO A 132 6.43 9.02 12.71
CA PRO A 132 5.63 8.17 11.85
C PRO A 132 5.72 6.70 12.28
N THR A 133 4.60 5.99 12.23
CA THR A 133 4.53 4.55 12.52
C THR A 133 4.00 3.79 11.32
N PRO A 134 4.45 2.55 11.07
CA PRO A 134 3.94 1.75 9.98
C PRO A 134 2.43 1.55 10.07
N ILE A 135 1.72 1.90 9.00
CA ILE A 135 0.28 1.72 8.85
C ILE A 135 -0.06 0.58 7.89
N PHE A 136 0.92 0.18 7.10
CA PHE A 136 0.89 -0.96 6.20
C PHE A 136 2.33 -1.40 5.90
N ASP A 137 2.55 -2.70 5.75
CA ASP A 137 3.83 -3.28 5.36
C ASP A 137 3.65 -4.37 4.29
N ALA A 138 4.72 -4.64 3.56
CA ALA A 138 4.86 -5.80 2.72
C ALA A 138 5.91 -6.72 3.35
N ALA A 139 5.50 -7.90 3.77
CA ALA A 139 6.42 -8.90 4.29
C ALA A 139 7.49 -9.26 3.25
N PRO A 140 8.69 -9.74 3.66
CA PRO A 140 9.72 -10.17 2.74
C PRO A 140 9.21 -11.16 1.70
N GLY A 141 9.60 -10.98 0.44
CA GLY A 141 9.13 -11.77 -0.70
C GLY A 141 7.76 -11.39 -1.24
N THR A 142 7.10 -10.38 -0.67
CA THR A 142 5.82 -9.85 -1.13
C THR A 142 5.95 -8.38 -1.51
N GLY A 143 4.92 -7.79 -2.10
CA GLY A 143 4.89 -6.36 -2.44
C GLY A 143 5.74 -5.98 -3.65
N LEU A 144 6.15 -6.94 -4.51
CA LEU A 144 6.94 -6.68 -5.70
C LEU A 144 6.05 -6.21 -6.86
N GLY A 145 6.54 -5.26 -7.63
CA GLY A 145 5.84 -4.65 -8.77
C GLY A 145 4.96 -3.47 -8.35
N ASP A 146 4.10 -3.01 -9.28
CA ASP A 146 3.22 -1.85 -9.10
C ASP A 146 1.84 -2.30 -8.58
N GLN A 147 1.42 -1.73 -7.46
CA GLN A 147 0.21 -2.11 -6.74
C GLN A 147 -0.54 -0.89 -6.25
N SER A 148 -1.86 -0.89 -6.44
CA SER A 148 -2.76 0.11 -5.88
C SER A 148 -3.35 -0.37 -4.56
N PHE A 149 -3.38 0.54 -3.60
CA PHE A 149 -3.87 0.37 -2.23
C PHE A 149 -5.10 1.22 -2.01
N THR A 150 -6.17 0.61 -1.53
CA THR A 150 -7.34 1.34 -1.06
C THR A 150 -7.49 1.12 0.44
N THR A 151 -7.35 2.20 1.22
CA THR A 151 -7.54 2.23 2.66
C THR A 151 -8.85 2.91 3.01
N THR A 152 -9.63 2.33 3.92
CA THR A 152 -10.83 2.97 4.48
C THR A 152 -10.51 3.53 5.86
N TRP A 153 -10.58 4.84 5.96
CA TRP A 153 -10.36 5.60 7.19
C TRP A 153 -11.67 5.93 7.86
N THR A 154 -11.70 5.81 9.16
CA THR A 154 -12.83 6.19 10.02
C THR A 154 -12.42 7.35 10.89
N LEU A 155 -13.23 8.40 10.94
CA LEU A 155 -13.06 9.54 11.84
C LEU A 155 -14.17 9.52 12.88
N ALA A 156 -13.79 9.41 14.15
CA ALA A 156 -14.71 9.46 15.28
C ALA A 156 -14.99 10.92 15.66
N ILE A 157 -16.27 11.26 15.80
CA ILE A 157 -16.77 12.57 16.20
C ILE A 157 -17.51 12.38 17.52
N PRO A 158 -16.93 12.79 18.66
CA PRO A 158 -17.57 12.62 19.97
C PRO A 158 -18.82 13.46 20.11
N ALA A 159 -19.74 13.02 20.97
CA ALA A 159 -21.02 13.71 21.23
C ALA A 159 -20.85 15.16 21.72
N ASN A 160 -19.73 15.47 22.35
CA ASN A 160 -19.37 16.79 22.86
C ASN A 160 -18.49 17.60 21.89
N ALA A 161 -18.34 17.17 20.63
CA ALA A 161 -17.67 17.97 19.61
C ALA A 161 -18.39 19.30 19.41
N VAL A 162 -17.62 20.34 19.08
CA VAL A 162 -18.17 21.67 18.86
C VAL A 162 -18.42 21.87 17.36
N ALA A 163 -19.64 22.25 17.00
CA ALA A 163 -19.95 22.61 15.62
C ALA A 163 -19.16 23.89 15.22
N SER A 164 -18.61 23.89 14.01
CA SER A 164 -17.84 25.02 13.48
C SER A 164 -18.30 25.38 12.07
N ALA A 165 -18.27 26.67 11.75
CA ALA A 165 -18.53 27.15 10.39
C ALA A 165 -17.36 26.85 9.45
N THR A 166 -16.17 26.64 9.98
CA THR A 166 -14.98 26.21 9.22
C THR A 166 -14.77 24.70 9.40
N PRO A 167 -14.33 23.99 8.34
CA PRO A 167 -14.05 22.56 8.47
C PRO A 167 -12.97 22.27 9.54
N TYR A 168 -13.09 21.15 10.21
CA TYR A 168 -11.99 20.56 10.95
C TYR A 168 -10.97 20.01 9.97
N THR A 169 -9.72 20.40 10.12
CA THR A 169 -8.62 19.98 9.24
C THR A 169 -7.49 19.32 10.02
N SER A 170 -6.80 18.39 9.40
CA SER A 170 -5.61 17.71 9.90
C SER A 170 -4.60 17.60 8.77
N THR A 171 -3.31 17.70 9.07
CA THR A 171 -2.22 17.42 8.12
C THR A 171 -1.67 16.04 8.39
N TRP A 172 -1.62 15.22 7.35
CA TRP A 172 -1.09 13.86 7.40
C TRP A 172 0.20 13.77 6.59
N THR A 173 1.18 13.08 7.13
CA THR A 173 2.46 12.85 6.46
C THR A 173 2.64 11.35 6.29
N PHE A 174 2.89 10.93 5.05
CA PHE A 174 3.18 9.55 4.68
C PHE A 174 4.65 9.42 4.29
N SER A 175 5.26 8.31 4.63
CA SER A 175 6.61 7.95 4.21
C SER A 175 6.66 6.48 3.78
N LEU A 176 7.54 6.20 2.83
CA LEU A 176 7.77 4.86 2.30
C LEU A 176 9.20 4.46 2.63
N GLY A 177 9.36 3.30 3.26
CA GLY A 177 10.64 2.76 3.67
C GLY A 177 10.85 1.33 3.16
N SER A 178 12.12 0.95 2.91
CA SER A 178 12.50 -0.43 2.60
C SER A 178 12.51 -1.27 3.88
N GLY A 179 12.03 -2.51 3.77
CA GLY A 179 11.83 -3.44 4.88
C GLY A 179 10.47 -3.25 5.57
N PRO A 180 9.94 -4.33 6.19
CA PRO A 180 8.67 -4.30 6.92
C PRO A 180 8.77 -3.54 8.25
#